data_2fd9faae1c8314639d83deb181bbf463
#
_entry.id   2fd9faae1c8314639d83deb181bbf463
#
_cell.length_a   1.000
_cell.length_b   1.000
_cell.length_c   1.000
_cell.angle_alpha   90.00
_cell.angle_beta   90.00
_cell.angle_gamma   90.00
#
_symmetry.space_group_name_H-M   'P 1'
#
loop_
_entity.id
_entity.type
_entity.pdbx_description
1 polymer ?
#
loop_
_entity_poly.entity_id
_entity_poly.type
_entity_poly.pdbx_seq_one_letter_code
_entity_poly.pdbx_strand_id
1 'polypeptide(L)'
;GIYYNGALIQAVYSASSAGYTASSMNVWGTDYPYLESRFCDLDAQYDPNYGKTAQFSSAEIKQNVLDKTGIELTGDPSGWLSIENRIDGNYVGQISVGGYHSYTDSSGNSVKITGRVFREKIMGFSLRSSSFDIAYDPGTDMFTFTTYGYGHGVGMSQNGANALATYLGYDYKQILTYYYSGTEVY
;
A
#
# COMPACT_ATOMS: atom_id res chain seq x y z
N GLY A 1 -22.60 -4.36 16.11
CA GLY A 1 -22.15 -4.28 14.73
C GLY A 1 -21.82 -2.85 14.32
N ILE A 2 -21.19 -2.68 13.14
CA ILE A 2 -20.89 -1.37 12.55
C ILE A 2 -21.82 -1.20 11.36
N TYR A 3 -22.58 -0.10 11.31
CA TYR A 3 -23.62 0.12 10.30
C TYR A 3 -23.38 1.44 9.55
N TYR A 4 -23.63 1.42 8.26
CA TYR A 4 -23.69 2.60 7.40
C TYR A 4 -25.04 2.63 6.69
N ASN A 5 -25.81 3.71 6.88
CA ASN A 5 -27.19 3.82 6.34
C ASN A 5 -28.08 2.61 6.67
N GLY A 6 -27.98 2.09 7.91
CA GLY A 6 -28.78 0.97 8.39
C GLY A 6 -28.33 -0.44 7.93
N ALA A 7 -27.28 -0.53 7.11
CA ALA A 7 -26.72 -1.81 6.66
C ALA A 7 -25.37 -2.10 7.33
N LEU A 8 -25.09 -3.37 7.64
CA LEU A 8 -23.78 -3.80 8.12
C LEU A 8 -22.70 -3.50 7.09
N ILE A 9 -21.58 -2.93 7.54
CA ILE A 9 -20.44 -2.61 6.67
C ILE A 9 -19.51 -3.82 6.48
N GLN A 10 -18.64 -3.72 5.48
CA GLN A 10 -17.45 -4.55 5.39
C GLN A 10 -16.33 -3.89 6.20
N ALA A 11 -16.17 -4.31 7.46
CA ALA A 11 -15.19 -3.75 8.38
C ALA A 11 -13.78 -4.30 8.09
N VAL A 12 -13.22 -3.91 6.95
CA VAL A 12 -11.87 -4.34 6.54
C VAL A 12 -10.81 -3.61 7.35
N TYR A 13 -9.67 -4.27 7.55
CA TYR A 13 -8.56 -3.73 8.35
C TYR A 13 -7.22 -4.28 7.85
N SER A 14 -6.15 -3.63 8.24
CA SER A 14 -4.77 -4.07 8.02
C SER A 14 -3.94 -3.87 9.29
N ALA A 15 -2.73 -4.44 9.32
CA ALA A 15 -1.86 -4.32 10.50
C ALA A 15 -1.53 -2.86 10.80
N SER A 16 -1.17 -2.07 9.78
CA SER A 16 -0.89 -0.64 9.95
C SER A 16 -1.02 0.14 8.65
N SER A 17 -1.26 1.44 8.76
CA SER A 17 -1.34 2.38 7.65
C SER A 17 0.02 3.05 7.36
N ALA A 18 0.07 3.80 6.28
CA ALA A 18 1.24 4.58 5.88
C ALA A 18 1.22 6.04 6.39
N GLY A 19 0.63 6.29 7.56
CA GLY A 19 0.33 7.62 8.06
C GLY A 19 -1.00 8.17 7.56
N TYR A 20 -1.58 7.51 6.55
CA TYR A 20 -2.94 7.66 6.04
C TYR A 20 -3.47 6.28 5.71
N THR A 21 -4.76 6.02 5.92
CA THR A 21 -5.39 4.83 5.34
C THR A 21 -5.63 5.07 3.85
N ALA A 22 -5.66 3.98 3.07
CA ALA A 22 -6.02 4.06 1.67
C ALA A 22 -7.54 4.02 1.49
N SER A 23 -8.07 4.69 0.46
CA SER A 23 -9.48 4.59 0.12
C SER A 23 -9.78 3.30 -0.65
N SER A 24 -10.98 2.78 -0.48
CA SER A 24 -11.43 1.59 -1.21
C SER A 24 -11.47 1.82 -2.73
N MET A 25 -11.84 3.02 -3.16
CA MET A 25 -11.85 3.39 -4.57
C MET A 25 -10.45 3.29 -5.20
N ASN A 26 -9.42 3.80 -4.52
CA ASN A 26 -8.06 3.80 -5.05
C ASN A 26 -7.39 2.42 -5.01
N VAL A 27 -7.78 1.55 -4.08
CA VAL A 27 -7.17 0.22 -3.94
C VAL A 27 -7.93 -0.84 -4.74
N TRP A 28 -9.26 -0.80 -4.74
CA TRP A 28 -10.10 -1.86 -5.32
C TRP A 28 -10.97 -1.39 -6.48
N GLY A 29 -11.02 -0.09 -6.77
CA GLY A 29 -11.87 0.48 -7.82
C GLY A 29 -13.36 0.49 -7.47
N THR A 30 -13.71 0.22 -6.21
CA THR A 30 -15.09 0.25 -5.69
C THR A 30 -15.18 1.27 -4.58
N ASP A 31 -16.11 2.22 -4.72
CA ASP A 31 -16.33 3.25 -3.72
C ASP A 31 -17.24 2.75 -2.61
N TYR A 32 -16.66 2.53 -1.43
CA TYR A 32 -17.40 2.36 -0.18
C TYR A 32 -17.28 3.65 0.62
N PRO A 33 -18.35 4.47 0.78
CA PRO A 33 -18.26 5.81 1.39
C PRO A 33 -17.69 5.83 2.81
N TYR A 34 -17.76 4.70 3.52
CA TYR A 34 -17.20 4.54 4.86
C TYR A 34 -15.73 4.07 4.86
N LEU A 35 -15.12 3.79 3.69
CA LEU A 35 -13.72 3.38 3.51
C LEU A 35 -12.91 4.44 2.77
N GLU A 36 -12.99 5.66 3.28
CA GLU A 36 -12.20 6.81 2.82
C GLU A 36 -10.78 6.78 3.40
N SER A 37 -9.89 7.57 2.80
CA SER A 37 -8.58 7.85 3.37
C SER A 37 -8.70 8.67 4.66
N ARG A 38 -8.06 8.20 5.74
CA ARG A 38 -8.03 8.86 7.05
C ARG A 38 -6.60 9.14 7.46
N PHE A 39 -6.38 10.29 8.07
CA PHE A 39 -5.07 10.64 8.61
C PHE A 39 -4.75 9.81 9.87
N CYS A 40 -3.60 9.16 9.92
CA CYS A 40 -3.20 8.24 10.98
C CYS A 40 -1.73 8.46 11.36
N ASP A 41 -1.40 9.66 11.86
CA ASP A 41 -0.02 10.04 12.23
C ASP A 41 0.57 9.18 13.35
N LEU A 42 -0.27 8.58 14.19
CA LEU A 42 0.17 7.67 15.24
C LEU A 42 0.83 6.40 14.67
N ASP A 43 0.44 5.95 13.48
CA ASP A 43 1.14 4.85 12.81
C ASP A 43 2.59 5.23 12.50
N ALA A 44 2.84 6.45 12.00
CA ALA A 44 4.21 6.92 11.76
C ALA A 44 5.07 6.97 13.03
N GLN A 45 4.45 7.24 14.18
CA GLN A 45 5.15 7.37 15.46
C GLN A 45 5.34 6.05 16.19
N TYR A 46 4.37 5.14 16.13
CA TYR A 46 4.31 3.98 17.02
C TYR A 46 4.24 2.63 16.30
N ASP A 47 4.05 2.61 14.96
CA ASP A 47 4.04 1.35 14.21
C ASP A 47 5.45 0.81 14.01
N PRO A 48 5.77 -0.40 14.52
CA PRO A 48 7.08 -1.02 14.31
C PRO A 48 7.36 -1.39 12.84
N ASN A 49 6.34 -1.38 11.97
CA ASN A 49 6.49 -1.66 10.54
C ASN A 49 6.79 -0.40 9.71
N TYR A 50 6.67 0.79 10.30
CA TYR A 50 6.89 2.05 9.60
C TYR A 50 8.37 2.27 9.31
N GLY A 51 8.74 2.50 8.04
CA GLY A 51 10.13 2.71 7.62
C GLY A 51 10.99 1.44 7.54
N LYS A 52 10.38 0.25 7.46
CA LYS A 52 11.14 -1.00 7.27
C LYS A 52 11.63 -1.14 5.85
N THR A 53 12.85 -1.66 5.70
CA THR A 53 13.51 -1.85 4.42
C THR A 53 13.48 -3.29 3.96
N ALA A 54 13.43 -3.48 2.63
CA ALA A 54 13.68 -4.74 1.95
C ALA A 54 14.66 -4.48 0.80
N GLN A 55 15.62 -5.38 0.60
CA GLN A 55 16.64 -5.23 -0.43
C GLN A 55 16.59 -6.38 -1.43
N PHE A 56 16.79 -6.03 -2.71
CA PHE A 56 16.83 -6.96 -3.82
C PHE A 56 17.95 -6.55 -4.78
N SER A 57 18.70 -7.51 -5.29
CA SER A 57 19.67 -7.24 -6.36
C SER A 57 18.96 -6.83 -7.66
N SER A 58 19.68 -6.15 -8.54
CA SER A 58 19.17 -5.83 -9.88
C SER A 58 18.76 -7.10 -10.64
N ALA A 59 19.49 -8.20 -10.47
CA ALA A 59 19.16 -9.49 -11.08
C ALA A 59 17.82 -10.05 -10.56
N GLU A 60 17.54 -9.96 -9.27
CA GLU A 60 16.26 -10.39 -8.69
C GLU A 60 15.08 -9.54 -9.20
N ILE A 61 15.25 -8.22 -9.24
CA ILE A 61 14.23 -7.31 -9.79
C ILE A 61 13.97 -7.64 -11.27
N LYS A 62 15.03 -7.78 -12.07
CA LYS A 62 14.91 -8.13 -13.49
C LYS A 62 14.17 -9.45 -13.70
N GLN A 63 14.50 -10.47 -12.93
CA GLN A 63 13.85 -11.78 -13.04
C GLN A 63 12.37 -11.71 -12.60
N ASN A 64 12.06 -11.07 -11.48
CA ASN A 64 10.68 -10.93 -11.01
C ASN A 64 9.81 -10.19 -12.03
N VAL A 65 10.32 -9.10 -12.59
CA VAL A 65 9.59 -8.31 -13.59
C VAL A 65 9.36 -9.14 -14.85
N LEU A 66 10.39 -9.81 -15.36
CA LEU A 66 10.28 -10.66 -16.56
C LEU A 66 9.26 -11.78 -16.36
N ASP A 67 9.36 -12.52 -15.25
CA ASP A 67 8.50 -13.67 -14.96
C ASP A 67 7.03 -13.29 -14.79
N LYS A 68 6.76 -12.13 -14.24
CA LYS A 68 5.38 -11.70 -13.91
C LYS A 68 4.72 -10.85 -14.99
N THR A 69 5.49 -10.14 -15.78
CA THR A 69 4.95 -9.17 -16.73
C THR A 69 5.38 -9.40 -18.19
N GLY A 70 6.43 -10.17 -18.42
CA GLY A 70 7.07 -10.30 -19.72
C GLY A 70 7.90 -9.07 -20.14
N ILE A 71 8.00 -8.04 -19.28
CA ILE A 71 8.83 -6.86 -19.55
C ILE A 71 10.30 -7.23 -19.34
N GLU A 72 11.11 -7.01 -20.35
CA GLU A 72 12.56 -7.19 -20.27
C GLU A 72 13.22 -5.89 -19.89
N LEU A 73 13.78 -5.82 -18.66
CA LEU A 73 14.53 -4.67 -18.18
C LEU A 73 15.93 -4.65 -18.82
N THR A 74 16.28 -3.53 -19.43
CA THR A 74 17.56 -3.34 -20.10
C THR A 74 18.21 -2.00 -19.69
N GLY A 75 19.49 -1.84 -19.97
CA GLY A 75 20.22 -0.61 -19.65
C GLY A 75 20.55 -0.48 -18.17
N ASP A 76 20.74 0.74 -17.71
CA ASP A 76 21.14 1.06 -16.35
C ASP A 76 19.99 0.79 -15.35
N PRO A 77 20.23 -0.04 -14.32
CA PRO A 77 19.20 -0.34 -13.31
C PRO A 77 18.63 0.88 -12.60
N SER A 78 19.37 1.97 -12.45
CA SER A 78 18.89 3.20 -11.83
C SER A 78 17.66 3.79 -12.52
N GLY A 79 17.44 3.49 -13.79
CA GLY A 79 16.29 3.95 -14.58
C GLY A 79 15.14 2.97 -14.70
N TRP A 80 15.22 1.78 -14.08
CA TRP A 80 14.23 0.73 -14.29
C TRP A 80 12.90 0.98 -13.59
N LEU A 81 12.90 1.60 -12.42
CA LEU A 81 11.72 1.82 -11.60
C LEU A 81 11.55 3.30 -11.28
N SER A 82 10.38 3.85 -11.54
CA SER A 82 10.04 5.25 -11.23
C SER A 82 8.64 5.37 -10.66
N ILE A 83 8.51 5.96 -9.48
CA ILE A 83 7.21 6.30 -8.89
C ILE A 83 6.68 7.55 -9.59
N GLU A 84 5.54 7.40 -10.30
CA GLU A 84 4.96 8.47 -11.11
C GLU A 84 4.04 9.39 -10.28
N ASN A 85 3.25 8.81 -9.36
CA ASN A 85 2.40 9.57 -8.46
C ASN A 85 2.12 8.81 -7.16
N ARG A 86 1.59 9.54 -6.18
CA ARG A 86 1.09 8.99 -4.92
C ARG A 86 -0.39 9.33 -4.75
N ILE A 87 -1.10 8.47 -4.03
CA ILE A 87 -2.52 8.58 -3.69
C ILE A 87 -2.71 8.42 -2.19
N ASP A 88 -3.81 8.93 -1.67
CA ASP A 88 -4.16 8.81 -0.23
C ASP A 88 -2.97 9.18 0.69
N GLY A 89 -2.32 10.29 0.38
CA GLY A 89 -1.16 10.81 1.09
C GLY A 89 0.15 10.15 0.73
N ASN A 90 0.34 8.86 0.92
CA ASN A 90 1.67 8.24 0.81
C ASN A 90 1.72 6.92 0.02
N TYR A 91 0.61 6.37 -0.44
CA TYR A 91 0.61 5.13 -1.24
C TYR A 91 1.06 5.40 -2.68
N VAL A 92 1.81 4.46 -3.26
CA VAL A 92 2.20 4.53 -4.68
C VAL A 92 0.97 4.32 -5.55
N GLY A 93 0.58 5.33 -6.29
CA GLY A 93 -0.56 5.27 -7.20
C GLY A 93 -0.20 4.57 -8.51
N GLN A 94 0.86 5.02 -9.15
CA GLN A 94 1.40 4.45 -10.39
C GLN A 94 2.92 4.41 -10.34
N ILE A 95 3.47 3.32 -10.88
CA ILE A 95 4.90 3.12 -11.04
C ILE A 95 5.21 2.74 -12.49
N SER A 96 6.25 3.32 -13.05
CA SER A 96 6.84 2.91 -14.33
C SER A 96 7.86 1.81 -14.08
N VAL A 97 7.79 0.76 -14.89
CA VAL A 97 8.71 -0.38 -14.86
C VAL A 97 9.33 -0.55 -16.24
N GLY A 98 10.61 -0.24 -16.38
CA GLY A 98 11.29 -0.23 -17.66
C GLY A 98 10.70 0.75 -18.68
N GLY A 99 10.06 1.83 -18.22
CA GLY A 99 9.32 2.79 -19.04
C GLY A 99 7.88 2.39 -19.34
N TYR A 100 7.42 1.23 -18.88
CA TYR A 100 6.04 0.75 -19.09
C TYR A 100 5.16 1.06 -17.89
N HIS A 101 3.90 1.44 -18.16
CA HIS A 101 2.87 1.73 -17.14
C HIS A 101 1.79 0.63 -17.04
N SER A 102 1.85 -0.35 -17.94
CA SER A 102 0.97 -1.51 -17.97
C SER A 102 1.66 -2.68 -18.63
N TYR A 103 1.14 -3.89 -18.41
CA TYR A 103 1.56 -5.11 -19.09
C TYR A 103 0.32 -5.93 -19.48
N THR A 104 0.51 -6.94 -20.34
CA THR A 104 -0.55 -7.88 -20.69
C THR A 104 -0.40 -9.14 -19.85
N ASP A 105 -1.45 -9.53 -19.12
CA ASP A 105 -1.45 -10.74 -18.32
C ASP A 105 -1.61 -12.01 -19.17
N SER A 106 -1.54 -13.19 -18.55
CA SER A 106 -1.68 -14.49 -19.21
C SER A 106 -3.05 -14.72 -19.84
N SER A 107 -4.07 -13.94 -19.46
CA SER A 107 -5.42 -13.98 -20.03
C SER A 107 -5.61 -12.98 -21.17
N GLY A 108 -4.58 -12.22 -21.52
CA GLY A 108 -4.62 -11.20 -22.57
C GLY A 108 -5.17 -9.84 -22.13
N ASN A 109 -5.37 -9.61 -20.83
CA ASN A 109 -5.87 -8.34 -20.32
C ASN A 109 -4.74 -7.36 -20.08
N SER A 110 -5.00 -6.07 -20.36
CA SER A 110 -4.08 -4.99 -19.99
C SER A 110 -4.19 -4.71 -18.49
N VAL A 111 -3.08 -4.83 -17.77
CA VAL A 111 -2.99 -4.57 -16.33
C VAL A 111 -2.15 -3.33 -16.08
N LYS A 112 -2.75 -2.30 -15.49
CA LYS A 112 -2.04 -1.08 -15.08
C LYS A 112 -1.10 -1.38 -13.92
N ILE A 113 0.14 -0.90 -13.99
CA ILE A 113 1.13 -1.10 -12.92
C ILE A 113 0.93 -0.02 -11.85
N THR A 114 0.06 -0.33 -10.90
CA THR A 114 -0.12 0.48 -9.68
C THR A 114 0.86 0.02 -8.60
N GLY A 115 1.03 0.79 -7.53
CA GLY A 115 1.83 0.36 -6.37
C GLY A 115 1.32 -0.95 -5.77
N ARG A 116 0.00 -1.16 -5.74
CA ARG A 116 -0.61 -2.41 -5.33
C ARG A 116 -0.24 -3.58 -6.24
N VAL A 117 -0.38 -3.42 -7.56
CA VAL A 117 -0.02 -4.45 -8.55
C VAL A 117 1.47 -4.76 -8.47
N PHE A 118 2.32 -3.76 -8.34
CA PHE A 118 3.75 -3.96 -8.16
C PHE A 118 4.04 -4.79 -6.90
N ARG A 119 3.47 -4.41 -5.75
CA ARG A 119 3.63 -5.14 -4.49
C ARG A 119 3.12 -6.58 -4.57
N GLU A 120 1.89 -6.78 -5.05
CA GLU A 120 1.19 -8.07 -4.97
C GLU A 120 1.57 -9.02 -6.11
N LYS A 121 1.62 -8.51 -7.35
CA LYS A 121 1.80 -9.34 -8.54
C LYS A 121 3.27 -9.47 -8.95
N ILE A 122 4.03 -8.37 -8.96
CA ILE A 122 5.41 -8.37 -9.41
C ILE A 122 6.35 -8.81 -8.29
N MET A 123 6.19 -8.26 -7.09
CA MET A 123 7.06 -8.56 -5.94
C MET A 123 6.51 -9.70 -5.05
N GLY A 124 5.36 -10.28 -5.37
CA GLY A 124 4.80 -11.45 -4.68
C GLY A 124 4.62 -11.26 -3.18
N PHE A 125 4.17 -10.07 -2.74
CA PHE A 125 4.01 -9.68 -1.33
C PHE A 125 5.31 -9.59 -0.52
N SER A 126 6.48 -9.58 -1.17
CA SER A 126 7.76 -9.37 -0.46
C SER A 126 7.93 -7.95 0.10
N LEU A 127 7.12 -6.99 -0.38
CA LEU A 127 6.97 -5.67 0.21
C LEU A 127 5.77 -5.66 1.17
N ARG A 128 5.95 -5.08 2.37
CA ARG A 128 4.92 -5.05 3.42
C ARG A 128 3.70 -4.19 3.04
N SER A 129 3.94 -3.13 2.28
CA SER A 129 2.93 -2.12 1.91
C SER A 129 3.11 -1.69 0.46
N SER A 130 2.07 -1.13 -0.14
CA SER A 130 2.16 -0.38 -1.41
C SER A 130 2.53 1.10 -1.20
N SER A 131 2.78 1.51 0.03
CA SER A 131 3.48 2.76 0.34
C SER A 131 4.96 2.48 0.52
N PHE A 132 5.76 2.87 -0.45
CA PHE A 132 7.21 2.64 -0.42
C PHE A 132 7.98 3.71 -1.16
N ASP A 133 9.24 3.88 -0.76
CA ASP A 133 10.27 4.58 -1.52
C ASP A 133 11.23 3.57 -2.13
N ILE A 134 11.91 3.96 -3.21
CA ILE A 134 12.88 3.14 -3.93
C ILE A 134 14.20 3.89 -3.99
N ALA A 135 15.28 3.21 -3.66
CA ALA A 135 16.65 3.67 -3.89
C ALA A 135 17.44 2.55 -4.57
N TYR A 136 18.30 2.90 -5.51
CA TYR A 136 19.25 1.99 -6.14
C TYR A 136 20.68 2.43 -5.82
N ASP A 137 21.50 1.50 -5.36
CA ASP A 137 22.93 1.72 -5.12
C ASP A 137 23.75 0.98 -6.18
N PRO A 138 24.38 1.71 -7.12
CA PRO A 138 25.19 1.08 -8.15
C PRO A 138 26.49 0.46 -7.62
N GLY A 139 26.95 0.88 -6.43
CA GLY A 139 28.15 0.30 -5.80
C GLY A 139 27.94 -1.12 -5.30
N THR A 140 26.73 -1.45 -4.85
CA THR A 140 26.34 -2.77 -4.35
C THR A 140 25.42 -3.52 -5.30
N ASP A 141 24.95 -2.89 -6.37
CA ASP A 141 23.93 -3.42 -7.30
C ASP A 141 22.63 -3.84 -6.61
N MET A 142 22.17 -3.03 -5.64
CA MET A 142 21.01 -3.33 -4.81
C MET A 142 19.95 -2.24 -4.90
N PHE A 143 18.70 -2.68 -5.05
CA PHE A 143 17.52 -1.88 -4.78
C PHE A 143 17.13 -1.98 -3.33
N THR A 144 16.90 -0.85 -2.66
CA THR A 144 16.34 -0.78 -1.32
C THR A 144 14.95 -0.18 -1.38
N PHE A 145 13.96 -0.92 -0.91
CA PHE A 145 12.59 -0.44 -0.73
C PHE A 145 12.38 -0.11 0.74
N THR A 146 11.99 1.11 1.04
CA THR A 146 11.56 1.53 2.38
C THR A 146 10.05 1.53 2.39
N THR A 147 9.42 0.68 3.19
CA THR A 147 7.95 0.52 3.26
C THR A 147 7.36 1.19 4.48
N TYR A 148 6.15 1.74 4.34
CA TYR A 148 5.42 2.42 5.39
C TYR A 148 4.08 1.72 5.61
N GLY A 149 3.85 1.24 6.84
CA GLY A 149 2.71 0.41 7.18
C GLY A 149 2.85 -1.06 6.75
N TYR A 150 1.78 -1.83 6.99
CA TYR A 150 1.73 -3.25 6.66
C TYR A 150 0.31 -3.70 6.28
N GLY A 151 0.12 -4.13 5.06
CA GLY A 151 -1.14 -4.58 4.49
C GLY A 151 -1.64 -3.69 3.36
N HIS A 152 -2.92 -3.81 3.02
CA HIS A 152 -3.55 -3.03 1.94
C HIS A 152 -3.84 -1.57 2.32
N GLY A 153 -3.87 -1.25 3.62
CA GLY A 153 -4.06 0.10 4.14
C GLY A 153 -5.51 0.59 4.18
N VAL A 154 -6.49 -0.14 3.66
CA VAL A 154 -7.90 0.29 3.65
C VAL A 154 -8.58 -0.02 4.97
N GLY A 155 -9.42 0.90 5.46
CA GLY A 155 -10.17 0.76 6.70
C GLY A 155 -9.30 0.92 7.95
N MET A 156 -9.52 0.11 8.99
CA MET A 156 -8.87 0.30 10.27
C MET A 156 -7.40 -0.17 10.26
N SER A 157 -6.51 0.67 10.77
CA SER A 157 -5.16 0.27 11.19
C SER A 157 -5.23 -0.36 12.57
N GLN A 158 -4.79 -1.60 12.73
CA GLN A 158 -4.76 -2.27 14.04
C GLN A 158 -3.78 -1.58 14.99
N ASN A 159 -2.57 -1.24 14.53
CA ASN A 159 -1.58 -0.52 15.33
C ASN A 159 -2.05 0.90 15.64
N GLY A 160 -2.65 1.59 14.67
CA GLY A 160 -3.25 2.91 14.89
C GLY A 160 -4.41 2.88 15.89
N ALA A 161 -5.29 1.88 15.82
CA ALA A 161 -6.37 1.69 16.79
C ALA A 161 -5.81 1.47 18.22
N ASN A 162 -4.79 0.65 18.35
CA ASN A 162 -4.10 0.44 19.61
C ASN A 162 -3.45 1.75 20.14
N ALA A 163 -2.83 2.52 19.26
CA ALA A 163 -2.23 3.81 19.62
C ALA A 163 -3.29 4.85 20.04
N LEU A 164 -4.43 4.93 19.33
CA LEU A 164 -5.56 5.79 19.71
C LEU A 164 -6.09 5.45 21.11
N ALA A 165 -6.25 4.16 21.43
CA ALA A 165 -6.67 3.73 22.76
C ALA A 165 -5.61 4.05 23.82
N THR A 166 -4.35 3.72 23.55
CA THR A 166 -3.26 3.81 24.53
C THR A 166 -2.87 5.25 24.86
N TYR A 167 -2.73 6.10 23.83
CA TYR A 167 -2.18 7.45 23.98
C TYR A 167 -3.23 8.54 24.02
N LEU A 168 -4.40 8.34 23.39
CA LEU A 168 -5.48 9.32 23.36
C LEU A 168 -6.71 8.90 24.18
N GLY A 169 -6.73 7.69 24.74
CA GLY A 169 -7.82 7.20 25.58
C GLY A 169 -9.13 6.94 24.81
N TYR A 170 -9.07 6.74 23.50
CA TYR A 170 -10.26 6.46 22.70
C TYR A 170 -10.89 5.14 23.11
N ASP A 171 -12.20 5.10 23.26
CA ASP A 171 -12.95 3.87 23.40
C ASP A 171 -13.16 3.18 22.01
N TYR A 172 -13.66 1.95 22.02
CA TYR A 172 -13.84 1.19 20.80
C TYR A 172 -14.82 1.84 19.81
N LYS A 173 -15.85 2.57 20.27
CA LYS A 173 -16.79 3.25 19.39
C LYS A 173 -16.13 4.44 18.71
N GLN A 174 -15.36 5.21 19.45
CA GLN A 174 -14.59 6.33 18.91
C GLN A 174 -13.58 5.85 17.86
N ILE A 175 -12.88 4.75 18.12
CA ILE A 175 -11.92 4.15 17.19
C ILE A 175 -12.64 3.68 15.91
N LEU A 176 -13.71 2.91 16.03
CA LEU A 176 -14.42 2.38 14.87
C LEU A 176 -15.05 3.48 14.02
N THR A 177 -15.67 4.49 14.60
CA THR A 177 -16.24 5.62 13.86
C THR A 177 -15.18 6.57 13.30
N TYR A 178 -13.97 6.55 13.87
CA TYR A 178 -12.83 7.27 13.30
C TYR A 178 -12.39 6.66 11.97
N TYR A 179 -12.24 5.32 11.91
CA TYR A 179 -11.76 4.64 10.70
C TYR A 179 -12.85 4.40 9.66
N TYR A 180 -14.08 4.21 10.09
CA TYR A 180 -15.22 3.96 9.20
C TYR A 180 -16.15 5.18 9.21
N SER A 181 -15.97 6.05 8.21
CA SER A 181 -16.63 7.36 8.15
C SER A 181 -18.16 7.24 8.10
N GLY A 182 -18.85 8.07 8.90
CA GLY A 182 -20.32 8.16 8.86
C GLY A 182 -21.04 6.91 9.34
N THR A 183 -20.36 6.02 10.08
CA THR A 183 -20.95 4.79 10.62
C THR A 183 -21.48 4.96 12.05
N GLU A 184 -22.36 4.06 12.43
CA GLU A 184 -22.90 3.92 13.77
C GLU A 184 -22.51 2.55 14.34
N VAL A 185 -22.22 2.49 15.65
CA VAL A 185 -21.79 1.28 16.34
C VAL A 185 -22.77 0.89 17.44
N TYR A 186 -23.43 -0.25 17.26
CA TYR A 186 -24.39 -0.83 18.19
C TYR A 186 -23.94 -2.18 18.72
#